data_5c199010ee1c7a81d55f4be1bab18eca
#
_entry.id   5c199010ee1c7a81d55f4be1bab18eca
#
_cell.length_a   1.000
_cell.length_b   1.000
_cell.length_c   1.000
_cell.angle_alpha   90.00
_cell.angle_beta   90.00
_cell.angle_gamma   90.00
#
_symmetry.space_group_name_H-M   'P 1'
#
loop_
_entity.id
_entity.type
_entity.pdbx_description
1 polymer ?
#
loop_
_entity_poly.entity_id
_entity_poly.type
_entity_poly.pdbx_seq_one_letter_code
_entity_poly.pdbx_strand_id
1 'polypeptide(L)'
;MNNFKRIICVIGMLLMFCSKIIFNVPGFTPEAIQILGIFIGAIILWLFVAIDWTSVMVLLALSMVPGIGISKVMSSSLGNNTIAFLIFSMILTYSLSYTGVLRRIALTFINSKWASKGPWHFLFMYLLSVLLIGSFIAPTVLFLLFYSLVQEIYTELDIKKGNRYAKLLMVGTAIVTSISCAMTPIAHTFPLMALGFYENETGNAISYFEYLKYGLPIGLILFVILLGILYLLNRKHVGEFPTIKINSESLQNKTRITFPEIIASVVFLIVVCMWMLIGIIPSQVQALKALSTTGPAMMGICMLSLICYKGKPILNFSDAIVKGVSWKSIMLCSATLALGSFLTSADFGITTFIGEKFATLLNGASVHLIILLITAMAIILTNLMSNIVTTTVVYNISMPVIIAMMASGINIRPELITIIIGLGASLAYATPPAIAHIAIAAGSEWATPKDMLKYGGIMVVISVIIVWLITLI
;
A
#
# COMPACT_ATOMS: atom_id res chain seq x y z
N MET A 1 18.44 -14.83 17.09
CA MET A 1 17.45 -13.98 17.81
C MET A 1 18.09 -13.55 19.12
N ASN A 2 18.17 -12.24 19.39
CA ASN A 2 18.80 -11.76 20.62
C ASN A 2 17.83 -11.99 21.81
N ASN A 3 18.32 -11.91 23.06
CA ASN A 3 17.51 -12.21 24.26
C ASN A 3 16.24 -11.34 24.37
N PHE A 4 16.32 -10.07 23.95
CA PHE A 4 15.17 -9.17 23.92
C PHE A 4 14.04 -9.70 23.01
N LYS A 5 14.37 -10.10 21.78
CA LYS A 5 13.38 -10.67 20.84
C LYS A 5 12.81 -12.00 21.33
N ARG A 6 13.60 -12.79 22.09
CA ARG A 6 13.09 -14.04 22.69
C ARG A 6 12.04 -13.76 23.77
N ILE A 7 12.30 -12.79 24.65
CA ILE A 7 11.33 -12.38 25.69
C ILE A 7 10.04 -11.89 25.05
N ILE A 8 10.13 -11.00 24.06
CA ILE A 8 8.95 -10.50 23.33
C ILE A 8 8.19 -11.63 22.65
N CYS A 9 8.91 -12.60 22.06
CA CYS A 9 8.29 -13.76 21.45
C CYS A 9 7.48 -14.57 22.46
N VAL A 10 8.02 -14.82 23.65
CA VAL A 10 7.32 -15.50 24.73
C VAL A 10 6.09 -14.72 25.18
N ILE A 11 6.20 -13.41 25.38
CA ILE A 11 5.06 -12.55 25.75
C ILE A 11 3.96 -12.62 24.68
N GLY A 12 4.32 -12.46 23.40
CA GLY A 12 3.36 -12.56 22.31
C GLY A 12 2.65 -13.91 22.26
N MET A 13 3.40 -15.00 22.45
CA MET A 13 2.83 -16.36 22.50
C MET A 13 1.90 -16.55 23.69
N LEU A 14 2.28 -16.08 24.87
CA LEU A 14 1.42 -16.15 26.07
C LEU A 14 0.10 -15.40 25.84
N LEU A 15 0.15 -14.23 25.23
CA LEU A 15 -1.06 -13.48 24.88
C LEU A 15 -1.91 -14.24 23.85
N MET A 16 -1.32 -14.84 22.84
CA MET A 16 -2.07 -15.55 21.80
C MET A 16 -2.75 -16.83 22.30
N PHE A 17 -2.07 -17.61 23.14
CA PHE A 17 -2.54 -18.95 23.49
C PHE A 17 -3.15 -19.04 24.89
N CYS A 18 -2.78 -18.14 25.81
CA CYS A 18 -3.16 -18.23 27.20
C CYS A 18 -4.04 -17.06 27.71
N SER A 19 -4.34 -16.06 26.87
CA SER A 19 -5.07 -14.86 27.31
C SER A 19 -6.40 -15.16 27.98
N LYS A 20 -7.18 -16.12 27.48
CA LYS A 20 -8.47 -16.53 28.09
C LYS A 20 -8.33 -17.15 29.47
N ILE A 21 -7.12 -17.63 29.84
CA ILE A 21 -6.83 -18.19 31.15
C ILE A 21 -6.31 -17.10 32.08
N ILE A 22 -5.51 -16.18 31.54
CA ILE A 22 -4.82 -15.12 32.31
C ILE A 22 -5.78 -13.97 32.65
N PHE A 23 -6.67 -13.62 31.70
CA PHE A 23 -7.54 -12.46 31.84
C PHE A 23 -9.00 -12.87 31.97
N ASN A 24 -9.71 -12.18 32.84
CA ASN A 24 -11.16 -12.22 32.94
C ASN A 24 -11.68 -10.78 32.83
N VAL A 25 -12.30 -10.44 31.71
CA VAL A 25 -12.81 -9.10 31.47
C VAL A 25 -14.34 -9.15 31.46
N PRO A 26 -15.01 -8.43 32.36
CA PRO A 26 -16.47 -8.38 32.38
C PRO A 26 -17.05 -7.90 31.08
N GLY A 27 -18.02 -8.64 30.54
CA GLY A 27 -18.65 -8.33 29.25
C GLY A 27 -18.04 -9.03 28.02
N PHE A 28 -16.94 -9.78 28.18
CA PHE A 28 -16.38 -10.61 27.11
C PHE A 28 -16.47 -12.11 27.41
N THR A 29 -16.72 -12.89 26.38
CA THR A 29 -16.57 -14.35 26.46
C THR A 29 -15.09 -14.76 26.48
N PRO A 30 -14.74 -15.95 26.99
CA PRO A 30 -13.37 -16.46 26.93
C PRO A 30 -12.78 -16.47 25.50
N GLU A 31 -13.61 -16.77 24.49
CA GLU A 31 -13.24 -16.77 23.08
C GLU A 31 -12.92 -15.35 22.59
N ALA A 32 -13.73 -14.35 22.96
CA ALA A 32 -13.47 -12.94 22.66
C ALA A 32 -12.15 -12.46 23.28
N ILE A 33 -11.88 -12.82 24.54
CA ILE A 33 -10.61 -12.52 25.23
C ILE A 33 -9.44 -13.19 24.49
N GLN A 34 -9.61 -14.44 24.02
CA GLN A 34 -8.57 -15.13 23.26
C GLN A 34 -8.29 -14.42 21.92
N ILE A 35 -9.33 -14.03 21.16
CA ILE A 35 -9.17 -13.30 19.91
C ILE A 35 -8.47 -11.94 20.12
N LEU A 36 -8.84 -11.19 21.16
CA LEU A 36 -8.16 -9.95 21.53
C LEU A 36 -6.70 -10.20 21.96
N GLY A 37 -6.43 -11.27 22.68
CA GLY A 37 -5.08 -11.69 23.03
C GLY A 37 -4.25 -12.06 21.81
N ILE A 38 -4.85 -12.73 20.81
CA ILE A 38 -4.21 -13.02 19.51
C ILE A 38 -3.92 -11.71 18.78
N PHE A 39 -4.85 -10.76 18.75
CA PHE A 39 -4.67 -9.46 18.11
C PHE A 39 -3.51 -8.67 18.72
N ILE A 40 -3.48 -8.51 20.04
CA ILE A 40 -2.41 -7.78 20.73
C ILE A 40 -1.07 -8.51 20.57
N GLY A 41 -1.06 -9.82 20.75
CA GLY A 41 0.14 -10.65 20.55
C GLY A 41 0.68 -10.59 19.14
N ALA A 42 -0.19 -10.60 18.12
CA ALA A 42 0.17 -10.44 16.72
C ALA A 42 0.86 -9.10 16.45
N ILE A 43 0.27 -7.99 16.94
CA ILE A 43 0.86 -6.65 16.79
C ILE A 43 2.26 -6.60 17.42
N ILE A 44 2.42 -7.12 18.63
CA ILE A 44 3.72 -7.15 19.32
C ILE A 44 4.74 -7.94 18.52
N LEU A 45 4.37 -9.11 17.99
CA LEU A 45 5.28 -9.94 17.24
C LEU A 45 5.64 -9.33 15.87
N TRP A 46 4.68 -8.73 15.18
CA TRP A 46 4.92 -8.07 13.88
C TRP A 46 5.79 -6.82 14.02
N LEU A 47 5.68 -6.07 15.11
CA LEU A 47 6.51 -4.89 15.35
C LEU A 47 7.94 -5.23 15.77
N PHE A 48 8.12 -6.23 16.62
CA PHE A 48 9.41 -6.42 17.32
C PHE A 48 10.17 -7.69 16.92
N VAL A 49 9.50 -8.69 16.33
CA VAL A 49 10.12 -9.98 16.02
C VAL A 49 10.27 -10.19 14.51
N ALA A 50 9.18 -10.47 13.81
CA ALA A 50 9.12 -10.74 12.37
C ALA A 50 7.66 -10.67 11.88
N ILE A 51 7.45 -10.62 10.56
CA ILE A 51 6.12 -10.57 9.93
C ILE A 51 5.77 -11.83 9.13
N ASP A 52 6.72 -12.73 8.91
CA ASP A 52 6.57 -13.92 8.07
C ASP A 52 6.03 -15.12 8.88
N TRP A 53 6.90 -15.84 9.59
CA TRP A 53 6.51 -17.03 10.36
C TRP A 53 5.56 -16.73 11.52
N THR A 54 5.61 -15.51 12.11
CA THR A 54 4.69 -15.08 13.15
C THR A 54 3.26 -14.96 12.63
N SER A 55 3.08 -14.62 11.34
CA SER A 55 1.75 -14.66 10.71
C SER A 55 1.18 -16.07 10.61
N VAL A 56 2.03 -17.06 10.35
CA VAL A 56 1.60 -18.47 10.41
C VAL A 56 1.15 -18.85 11.83
N MET A 57 1.86 -18.35 12.84
CA MET A 57 1.50 -18.58 14.24
C MET A 57 0.15 -17.92 14.61
N VAL A 58 -0.16 -16.75 14.06
CA VAL A 58 -1.49 -16.12 14.21
C VAL A 58 -2.59 -17.01 13.65
N LEU A 59 -2.41 -17.55 12.42
CA LEU A 59 -3.37 -18.47 11.82
C LEU A 59 -3.57 -19.73 12.67
N LEU A 60 -2.48 -20.28 13.21
CA LEU A 60 -2.54 -21.41 14.14
C LEU A 60 -3.32 -21.05 15.41
N ALA A 61 -3.01 -19.93 16.05
CA ALA A 61 -3.69 -19.49 17.27
C ALA A 61 -5.20 -19.27 17.06
N LEU A 62 -5.58 -18.66 15.93
CA LEU A 62 -6.99 -18.49 15.54
C LEU A 62 -7.69 -19.84 15.35
N SER A 63 -7.02 -20.82 14.75
CA SER A 63 -7.60 -22.14 14.52
C SER A 63 -7.89 -22.91 15.81
N MET A 64 -7.23 -22.54 16.91
CA MET A 64 -7.41 -23.14 18.22
C MET A 64 -8.50 -22.44 19.08
N VAL A 65 -9.09 -21.36 18.59
CA VAL A 65 -10.23 -20.72 19.26
C VAL A 65 -11.47 -21.61 19.09
N PRO A 66 -12.19 -21.95 20.17
CA PRO A 66 -13.42 -22.72 20.08
C PRO A 66 -14.44 -22.09 19.13
N GLY A 67 -15.05 -22.90 18.27
CA GLY A 67 -16.03 -22.43 17.25
C GLY A 67 -15.45 -21.87 15.96
N ILE A 68 -14.12 -21.63 15.87
CA ILE A 68 -13.46 -21.20 14.62
C ILE A 68 -12.99 -22.40 13.80
N GLY A 69 -11.92 -23.06 14.24
CA GLY A 69 -11.32 -24.20 13.55
C GLY A 69 -10.54 -23.84 12.28
N ILE A 70 -9.66 -24.75 11.85
CA ILE A 70 -8.73 -24.50 10.74
C ILE A 70 -9.42 -24.21 9.40
N SER A 71 -10.56 -24.84 9.11
CA SER A 71 -11.27 -24.64 7.83
C SER A 71 -11.76 -23.19 7.67
N LYS A 72 -12.37 -22.62 8.71
CA LYS A 72 -12.80 -21.22 8.70
C LYS A 72 -11.61 -20.25 8.61
N VAL A 73 -10.52 -20.57 9.31
CA VAL A 73 -9.29 -19.76 9.23
C VAL A 73 -8.72 -19.77 7.83
N MET A 74 -8.64 -20.94 7.17
CA MET A 74 -8.10 -21.04 5.81
C MET A 74 -8.97 -20.30 4.78
N SER A 75 -10.29 -20.40 4.88
CA SER A 75 -11.20 -19.68 3.98
C SER A 75 -11.12 -18.15 4.16
N SER A 76 -11.01 -17.66 5.39
CA SER A 76 -10.87 -16.21 5.68
C SER A 76 -9.46 -15.66 5.41
N SER A 77 -8.45 -16.53 5.24
CA SER A 77 -7.06 -16.19 4.99
C SER A 77 -6.64 -16.47 3.55
N LEU A 78 -5.92 -17.55 3.31
CA LEU A 78 -5.37 -17.92 1.99
C LEU A 78 -6.46 -18.16 0.94
N GLY A 79 -7.64 -18.61 1.33
CA GLY A 79 -8.80 -18.77 0.44
C GLY A 79 -9.56 -17.48 0.14
N ASN A 80 -9.14 -16.35 0.71
CA ASN A 80 -9.80 -15.06 0.50
C ASN A 80 -9.51 -14.52 -0.91
N ASN A 81 -10.53 -13.96 -1.58
CA ASN A 81 -10.41 -13.39 -2.92
C ASN A 81 -9.38 -12.25 -2.99
N THR A 82 -9.25 -11.43 -1.94
CA THR A 82 -8.25 -10.37 -1.86
C THR A 82 -6.83 -10.92 -1.89
N ILE A 83 -6.56 -12.05 -1.24
CA ILE A 83 -5.24 -12.71 -1.28
C ILE A 83 -4.95 -13.27 -2.68
N ALA A 84 -5.94 -13.89 -3.31
CA ALA A 84 -5.81 -14.35 -4.69
C ALA A 84 -5.52 -13.18 -5.63
N PHE A 85 -6.26 -12.07 -5.50
CA PHE A 85 -6.02 -10.84 -6.27
C PHE A 85 -4.60 -10.30 -6.05
N LEU A 86 -4.13 -10.23 -4.81
CA LEU A 86 -2.75 -9.79 -4.49
C LEU A 86 -1.71 -10.64 -5.21
N ILE A 87 -1.82 -11.97 -5.13
CA ILE A 87 -0.87 -12.88 -5.78
C ILE A 87 -0.85 -12.65 -7.30
N PHE A 88 -2.02 -12.69 -7.94
CA PHE A 88 -2.10 -12.58 -9.40
C PHE A 88 -1.76 -11.17 -9.91
N SER A 89 -2.10 -10.11 -9.19
CA SER A 89 -1.68 -8.74 -9.55
C SER A 89 -0.16 -8.58 -9.44
N MET A 90 0.49 -9.15 -8.43
CA MET A 90 1.95 -9.14 -8.30
C MET A 90 2.62 -9.90 -9.45
N ILE A 91 2.11 -11.06 -9.84
CA ILE A 91 2.63 -11.84 -11.00
C ILE A 91 2.47 -11.03 -12.29
N LEU A 92 1.31 -10.41 -12.50
CA LEU A 92 1.06 -9.60 -13.69
C LEU A 92 2.01 -8.39 -13.76
N THR A 93 2.15 -7.65 -12.66
CA THR A 93 3.03 -6.46 -12.61
C THR A 93 4.51 -6.83 -12.73
N TYR A 94 4.91 -8.02 -12.28
CA TYR A 94 6.25 -8.54 -12.51
C TYR A 94 6.59 -8.62 -14.01
N SER A 95 5.63 -8.96 -14.87
CA SER A 95 5.84 -9.02 -16.33
C SER A 95 6.30 -7.69 -16.93
N LEU A 96 5.78 -6.56 -16.44
CA LEU A 96 6.17 -5.22 -16.88
C LEU A 96 7.61 -4.88 -16.47
N SER A 97 7.99 -5.28 -15.25
CA SER A 97 9.36 -5.11 -14.77
C SER A 97 10.35 -5.97 -15.57
N TYR A 98 10.02 -7.25 -15.76
CA TYR A 98 10.85 -8.22 -16.44
C TYR A 98 11.08 -7.89 -17.92
N THR A 99 10.06 -7.39 -18.62
CA THR A 99 10.16 -7.02 -20.06
C THR A 99 10.89 -5.70 -20.30
N GLY A 100 11.14 -4.87 -19.28
CA GLY A 100 11.83 -3.59 -19.42
C GLY A 100 10.91 -2.40 -19.73
N VAL A 101 9.59 -2.61 -19.83
CA VAL A 101 8.59 -1.56 -20.08
C VAL A 101 8.74 -0.38 -19.12
N LEU A 102 8.91 -0.65 -17.83
CA LEU A 102 8.98 0.39 -16.78
C LEU A 102 10.17 1.33 -17.00
N ARG A 103 11.35 0.77 -17.27
CA ARG A 103 12.56 1.56 -17.57
C ARG A 103 12.36 2.40 -18.83
N ARG A 104 11.76 1.83 -19.88
CA ARG A 104 11.48 2.55 -21.13
C ARG A 104 10.56 3.74 -20.90
N ILE A 105 9.46 3.56 -20.13
CA ILE A 105 8.56 4.66 -19.81
C ILE A 105 9.32 5.75 -19.06
N ALA A 106 10.09 5.42 -18.03
CA ALA A 106 10.89 6.38 -17.28
C ALA A 106 11.86 7.16 -18.19
N LEU A 107 12.58 6.46 -19.06
CA LEU A 107 13.51 7.09 -20.00
C LEU A 107 12.80 8.00 -21.01
N THR A 108 11.57 7.69 -21.44
CA THR A 108 10.78 8.55 -22.33
C THR A 108 10.49 9.92 -21.68
N PHE A 109 10.14 9.92 -20.38
CA PHE A 109 9.92 11.17 -19.64
C PHE A 109 11.21 11.97 -19.43
N ILE A 110 12.29 11.30 -19.05
CA ILE A 110 13.60 11.92 -18.78
C ILE A 110 14.20 12.53 -20.04
N ASN A 111 14.03 11.90 -21.20
CA ASN A 111 14.54 12.35 -22.49
C ASN A 111 13.56 13.28 -23.24
N SER A 112 12.48 13.71 -22.62
CA SER A 112 11.53 14.62 -23.27
C SER A 112 12.16 16.00 -23.51
N LYS A 113 11.75 16.66 -24.60
CA LYS A 113 12.17 18.03 -24.90
C LYS A 113 11.87 19.02 -23.77
N TRP A 114 10.90 18.68 -22.93
CA TRP A 114 10.53 19.52 -21.81
C TRP A 114 11.49 19.33 -20.63
N ALA A 115 11.92 18.12 -20.37
CA ALA A 115 12.93 17.82 -19.33
C ALA A 115 14.26 18.55 -19.59
N SER A 116 14.68 18.68 -20.84
CA SER A 116 15.94 19.36 -21.21
C SER A 116 15.94 20.90 -21.05
N LYS A 117 14.77 21.51 -20.76
CA LYS A 117 14.69 22.98 -20.59
C LYS A 117 15.36 23.50 -19.32
N GLY A 118 15.62 22.64 -18.34
CA GLY A 118 16.31 23.04 -17.10
C GLY A 118 16.05 22.09 -15.94
N PRO A 119 16.74 22.29 -14.81
CA PRO A 119 16.72 21.35 -13.68
C PRO A 119 15.33 21.15 -13.06
N TRP A 120 14.51 22.19 -12.97
CA TRP A 120 13.14 22.04 -12.45
C TRP A 120 12.21 21.28 -13.39
N HIS A 121 12.34 21.48 -14.70
CA HIS A 121 11.59 20.75 -15.71
C HIS A 121 12.00 19.26 -15.71
N PHE A 122 13.30 18.99 -15.53
CA PHE A 122 13.81 17.63 -15.41
C PHE A 122 13.28 16.96 -14.15
N LEU A 123 13.38 17.61 -12.98
CA LEU A 123 12.84 17.10 -11.72
C LEU A 123 11.35 16.77 -11.85
N PHE A 124 10.56 17.67 -12.45
CA PHE A 124 9.13 17.44 -12.67
C PHE A 124 8.90 16.19 -13.55
N MET A 125 9.53 16.09 -14.71
CA MET A 125 9.33 14.97 -15.63
C MET A 125 9.81 13.66 -15.05
N TYR A 126 10.93 13.68 -14.34
CA TYR A 126 11.43 12.53 -13.59
C TYR A 126 10.43 12.06 -12.53
N LEU A 127 9.99 12.95 -11.66
CA LEU A 127 9.03 12.61 -10.59
C LEU A 127 7.64 12.26 -11.14
N LEU A 128 7.22 12.86 -12.26
CA LEU A 128 5.99 12.48 -12.94
C LEU A 128 6.06 11.04 -13.47
N SER A 129 7.22 10.61 -13.96
CA SER A 129 7.40 9.21 -14.37
C SER A 129 7.33 8.24 -13.17
N VAL A 130 7.89 8.63 -12.01
CA VAL A 130 7.74 7.87 -10.77
C VAL A 130 6.25 7.76 -10.38
N LEU A 131 5.52 8.88 -10.43
CA LEU A 131 4.10 8.91 -10.08
C LEU A 131 3.26 7.97 -10.96
N LEU A 132 3.42 8.08 -12.28
CA LEU A 132 2.61 7.31 -13.24
C LEU A 132 2.93 5.81 -13.18
N ILE A 133 4.20 5.44 -13.16
CA ILE A 133 4.61 4.03 -13.07
C ILE A 133 4.23 3.46 -11.70
N GLY A 134 4.44 4.24 -10.64
CA GLY A 134 4.20 3.82 -9.27
C GLY A 134 2.73 3.61 -8.92
N SER A 135 1.81 4.17 -9.70
CA SER A 135 0.37 3.90 -9.53
C SER A 135 -0.02 2.46 -9.83
N PHE A 136 0.88 1.66 -10.41
CA PHE A 136 0.60 0.27 -10.80
C PHE A 136 1.62 -0.74 -10.28
N ILE A 137 2.72 -0.29 -9.69
CA ILE A 137 3.86 -1.15 -9.32
C ILE A 137 4.13 -1.05 -7.82
N ALA A 138 4.44 -2.19 -7.22
CA ALA A 138 4.78 -2.24 -5.79
C ALA A 138 5.94 -1.29 -5.43
N PRO A 139 5.85 -0.56 -4.30
CA PRO A 139 6.74 0.56 -3.98
C PRO A 139 8.21 0.20 -3.92
N THR A 140 8.56 -0.97 -3.40
CA THR A 140 9.96 -1.39 -3.30
C THR A 140 10.57 -1.64 -4.68
N VAL A 141 9.83 -2.29 -5.59
CA VAL A 141 10.28 -2.56 -6.98
C VAL A 141 10.42 -1.24 -7.74
N LEU A 142 9.43 -0.37 -7.63
CA LEU A 142 9.46 0.97 -8.21
C LEU A 142 10.68 1.75 -7.74
N PHE A 143 10.85 1.85 -6.42
CA PHE A 143 11.92 2.65 -5.85
C PHE A 143 13.30 2.13 -6.26
N LEU A 144 13.54 0.82 -6.25
CA LEU A 144 14.80 0.24 -6.67
C LEU A 144 15.11 0.49 -8.16
N LEU A 145 14.09 0.45 -9.02
CA LEU A 145 14.23 0.84 -10.43
C LEU A 145 14.69 2.29 -10.56
N PHE A 146 14.01 3.21 -9.89
CA PHE A 146 14.34 4.63 -9.94
C PHE A 146 15.60 4.98 -9.15
N TYR A 147 15.93 4.22 -8.11
CA TYR A 147 17.19 4.36 -7.39
C TYR A 147 18.39 4.05 -8.30
N SER A 148 18.34 2.97 -9.07
CA SER A 148 19.40 2.66 -10.04
C SER A 148 19.48 3.74 -11.13
N LEU A 149 18.33 4.18 -11.64
CA LEU A 149 18.26 5.19 -12.69
C LEU A 149 18.80 6.56 -12.21
N VAL A 150 18.48 6.96 -10.98
CA VAL A 150 18.98 8.23 -10.44
C VAL A 150 20.48 8.20 -10.18
N GLN A 151 21.05 7.04 -9.84
CA GLN A 151 22.52 6.85 -9.74
C GLN A 151 23.21 7.05 -11.10
N GLU A 152 22.64 6.49 -12.17
CA GLU A 152 23.13 6.73 -13.54
C GLU A 152 23.05 8.23 -13.91
N ILE A 153 21.95 8.92 -13.54
CA ILE A 153 21.80 10.36 -13.75
C ILE A 153 22.85 11.16 -12.98
N TYR A 154 23.14 10.80 -11.73
CA TYR A 154 24.17 11.48 -10.94
C TYR A 154 25.55 11.33 -11.58
N THR A 155 25.87 10.17 -12.07
CA THR A 155 27.13 9.91 -12.78
C THR A 155 27.22 10.71 -14.08
N GLU A 156 26.15 10.74 -14.87
CA GLU A 156 26.10 11.46 -16.14
C GLU A 156 26.24 12.98 -15.99
N LEU A 157 25.64 13.53 -14.93
CA LEU A 157 25.64 14.96 -14.63
C LEU A 157 26.83 15.38 -13.74
N ASP A 158 27.79 14.48 -13.48
CA ASP A 158 28.93 14.70 -12.55
C ASP A 158 28.51 15.28 -11.20
N ILE A 159 27.40 14.76 -10.65
CA ILE A 159 26.86 15.24 -9.38
C ILE A 159 27.60 14.59 -8.22
N LYS A 160 28.25 15.40 -7.39
CA LYS A 160 28.99 14.94 -6.20
C LYS A 160 28.08 14.78 -4.99
N LYS A 161 28.53 13.91 -4.04
CA LYS A 161 27.86 13.73 -2.74
C LYS A 161 27.67 15.06 -2.03
N GLY A 162 26.51 15.21 -1.38
CA GLY A 162 26.13 16.47 -0.71
C GLY A 162 25.46 17.51 -1.60
N ASN A 163 25.38 17.27 -2.91
CA ASN A 163 24.68 18.19 -3.82
C ASN A 163 23.19 18.26 -3.50
N ARG A 164 22.64 19.47 -3.46
CA ARG A 164 21.23 19.72 -3.14
C ARG A 164 20.29 19.17 -4.17
N TYR A 165 20.63 19.23 -5.45
CA TYR A 165 19.81 18.69 -6.52
C TYR A 165 19.67 17.19 -6.45
N ALA A 166 20.78 16.46 -6.16
CA ALA A 166 20.74 15.04 -5.92
C ALA A 166 19.81 14.68 -4.74
N LYS A 167 19.90 15.46 -3.66
CA LYS A 167 18.99 15.32 -2.51
C LYS A 167 17.53 15.46 -2.93
N LEU A 168 17.18 16.47 -3.75
CA LEU A 168 15.80 16.68 -4.20
C LEU A 168 15.30 15.53 -5.05
N LEU A 169 16.12 14.99 -5.96
CA LEU A 169 15.77 13.82 -6.74
C LEU A 169 15.53 12.60 -5.84
N MET A 170 16.43 12.34 -4.87
CA MET A 170 16.30 11.17 -3.98
C MET A 170 15.09 11.27 -3.05
N VAL A 171 14.93 12.39 -2.34
CA VAL A 171 13.80 12.65 -1.45
C VAL A 171 12.49 12.67 -2.23
N GLY A 172 12.47 13.35 -3.38
CA GLY A 172 11.31 13.37 -4.27
C GLY A 172 10.91 11.99 -4.73
N THR A 173 11.86 11.16 -5.18
CA THR A 173 11.61 9.77 -5.57
C THR A 173 10.95 8.98 -4.43
N ALA A 174 11.51 9.08 -3.23
CA ALA A 174 11.00 8.33 -2.09
C ALA A 174 9.56 8.74 -1.71
N ILE A 175 9.29 10.05 -1.63
CA ILE A 175 7.95 10.55 -1.27
C ILE A 175 6.94 10.28 -2.39
N VAL A 176 7.30 10.52 -3.66
CA VAL A 176 6.40 10.25 -4.80
C VAL A 176 6.10 8.77 -4.93
N THR A 177 7.03 7.87 -4.60
CA THR A 177 6.77 6.42 -4.53
C THR A 177 5.61 6.11 -3.58
N SER A 178 5.58 6.69 -2.38
CA SER A 178 4.46 6.49 -1.44
C SER A 178 3.15 7.13 -1.95
N ILE A 179 3.22 8.34 -2.51
CA ILE A 179 2.03 9.01 -3.07
C ILE A 179 1.44 8.18 -4.22
N SER A 180 2.28 7.73 -5.16
CA SER A 180 1.84 6.98 -6.33
C SER A 180 1.19 5.65 -5.95
N CYS A 181 1.76 4.96 -4.98
CA CYS A 181 1.22 3.68 -4.49
C CYS A 181 -0.10 3.81 -3.72
N ALA A 182 -0.44 5.02 -3.24
CA ALA A 182 -1.73 5.30 -2.62
C ALA A 182 -2.83 5.63 -3.65
N MET A 183 -2.47 5.97 -4.89
CA MET A 183 -3.42 6.41 -5.91
C MET A 183 -4.32 5.29 -6.43
N THR A 184 -3.82 4.06 -6.45
CA THR A 184 -4.57 2.89 -6.91
C THR A 184 -4.45 1.73 -5.92
N PRO A 185 -5.45 0.88 -5.79
CA PRO A 185 -5.38 -0.24 -4.85
C PRO A 185 -4.42 -1.35 -5.31
N ILE A 186 -4.02 -1.39 -6.59
CA ILE A 186 -3.15 -2.44 -7.13
C ILE A 186 -1.70 -2.24 -6.71
N ALA A 187 -1.25 -1.00 -6.63
CA ALA A 187 0.14 -0.68 -6.39
C ALA A 187 0.60 -1.03 -4.97
N HIS A 188 -0.33 -1.11 -4.02
CA HIS A 188 0.01 -1.32 -2.62
C HIS A 188 -0.90 -2.33 -1.92
N THR A 189 -0.31 -3.11 -1.03
CA THR A 189 -1.02 -4.13 -0.25
C THR A 189 -2.04 -3.55 0.72
N PHE A 190 -1.81 -2.35 1.28
CA PHE A 190 -2.61 -1.78 2.37
C PHE A 190 -4.00 -1.31 1.94
N PRO A 191 -4.17 -0.63 0.80
CA PRO A 191 -5.50 -0.42 0.26
C PRO A 191 -6.28 -1.71 0.08
N LEU A 192 -5.66 -2.72 -0.52
CA LEU A 192 -6.31 -4.01 -0.75
C LEU A 192 -6.67 -4.72 0.56
N MET A 193 -5.84 -4.62 1.59
CA MET A 193 -6.17 -5.14 2.92
C MET A 193 -7.42 -4.47 3.50
N ALA A 194 -7.48 -3.14 3.46
CA ALA A 194 -8.64 -2.41 3.97
C ALA A 194 -9.92 -2.79 3.19
N LEU A 195 -9.83 -2.86 1.85
CA LEU A 195 -10.95 -3.32 1.01
C LEU A 195 -11.36 -4.75 1.34
N GLY A 196 -10.39 -5.64 1.57
CA GLY A 196 -10.65 -7.03 1.97
C GLY A 196 -11.28 -7.17 3.35
N PHE A 197 -10.92 -6.33 4.32
CA PHE A 197 -11.61 -6.29 5.62
C PHE A 197 -13.08 -5.91 5.43
N TYR A 198 -13.36 -4.88 4.64
CA TYR A 198 -14.71 -4.43 4.34
C TYR A 198 -15.54 -5.52 3.64
N GLU A 199 -14.96 -6.18 2.62
CA GLU A 199 -15.62 -7.28 1.91
C GLU A 199 -15.94 -8.46 2.85
N ASN A 200 -15.01 -8.82 3.74
CA ASN A 200 -15.23 -9.88 4.73
C ASN A 200 -16.33 -9.54 5.73
N GLU A 201 -16.43 -8.28 6.15
CA GLU A 201 -17.37 -7.83 7.17
C GLU A 201 -18.78 -7.63 6.61
N THR A 202 -18.90 -7.06 5.42
CA THR A 202 -20.19 -6.65 4.84
C THR A 202 -20.71 -7.58 3.76
N GLY A 203 -19.86 -8.46 3.22
CA GLY A 203 -20.15 -9.25 2.02
C GLY A 203 -20.18 -8.44 0.71
N ASN A 204 -19.88 -7.13 0.76
CA ASN A 204 -19.88 -6.22 -0.38
C ASN A 204 -18.46 -5.80 -0.74
N ALA A 205 -18.08 -5.89 -2.02
CA ALA A 205 -16.79 -5.44 -2.49
C ALA A 205 -16.83 -3.96 -2.91
N ILE A 206 -15.84 -3.18 -2.49
CA ILE A 206 -15.61 -1.83 -3.01
C ILE A 206 -14.91 -1.95 -4.37
N SER A 207 -15.51 -1.34 -5.40
CA SER A 207 -14.96 -1.43 -6.76
C SER A 207 -13.65 -0.65 -6.91
N TYR A 208 -12.83 -1.07 -7.88
CA TYR A 208 -11.62 -0.35 -8.26
C TYR A 208 -11.92 1.12 -8.61
N PHE A 209 -13.01 1.35 -9.34
CA PHE A 209 -13.43 2.68 -9.74
C PHE A 209 -13.82 3.56 -8.54
N GLU A 210 -14.51 2.99 -7.54
CA GLU A 210 -14.88 3.73 -6.33
C GLU A 210 -13.63 4.16 -5.54
N TYR A 211 -12.62 3.31 -5.44
CA TYR A 211 -11.33 3.70 -4.86
C TYR A 211 -10.66 4.84 -5.63
N LEU A 212 -10.65 4.76 -6.97
CA LEU A 212 -10.00 5.76 -7.83
C LEU A 212 -10.61 7.15 -7.72
N LYS A 213 -11.91 7.26 -7.43
CA LYS A 213 -12.57 8.57 -7.21
C LYS A 213 -11.88 9.40 -6.13
N TYR A 214 -11.28 8.75 -5.14
CA TYR A 214 -10.56 9.39 -4.04
C TYR A 214 -9.05 9.32 -4.24
N GLY A 215 -8.52 8.17 -4.59
CA GLY A 215 -7.09 7.92 -4.71
C GLY A 215 -6.41 8.80 -5.75
N LEU A 216 -6.99 8.93 -6.95
CA LEU A 216 -6.42 9.75 -8.02
C LEU A 216 -6.36 11.25 -7.67
N PRO A 217 -7.47 11.91 -7.27
CA PRO A 217 -7.41 13.34 -6.94
C PRO A 217 -6.47 13.63 -5.77
N ILE A 218 -6.52 12.82 -4.71
CA ILE A 218 -5.66 12.97 -3.55
C ILE A 218 -4.19 12.88 -3.97
N GLY A 219 -3.81 11.84 -4.72
CA GLY A 219 -2.43 11.65 -5.14
C GLY A 219 -1.92 12.76 -6.06
N LEU A 220 -2.74 13.23 -7.02
CA LEU A 220 -2.38 14.33 -7.90
C LEU A 220 -2.20 15.65 -7.12
N ILE A 221 -3.09 15.97 -6.19
CA ILE A 221 -2.99 17.16 -5.36
C ILE A 221 -1.72 17.09 -4.49
N LEU A 222 -1.48 15.97 -3.83
CA LEU A 222 -0.27 15.78 -3.01
C LEU A 222 1.01 15.87 -3.83
N PHE A 223 1.02 15.34 -5.06
CA PHE A 223 2.14 15.46 -5.99
C PHE A 223 2.44 16.93 -6.34
N VAL A 224 1.42 17.70 -6.72
CA VAL A 224 1.58 19.13 -7.04
C VAL A 224 2.08 19.92 -5.82
N ILE A 225 1.52 19.64 -4.64
CA ILE A 225 1.95 20.29 -3.40
C ILE A 225 3.41 19.94 -3.07
N LEU A 226 3.80 18.65 -3.21
CA LEU A 226 5.19 18.25 -3.02
C LEU A 226 6.15 19.03 -3.94
N LEU A 227 5.82 19.13 -5.23
CA LEU A 227 6.61 19.91 -6.18
C LEU A 227 6.73 21.38 -5.74
N GLY A 228 5.63 21.98 -5.27
CA GLY A 228 5.62 23.32 -4.69
C GLY A 228 6.55 23.46 -3.47
N ILE A 229 6.53 22.49 -2.56
CA ILE A 229 7.40 22.45 -1.38
C ILE A 229 8.88 22.32 -1.79
N LEU A 230 9.19 21.39 -2.70
CA LEU A 230 10.54 21.23 -3.22
C LEU A 230 11.05 22.53 -3.87
N TYR A 231 10.20 23.19 -4.67
CA TYR A 231 10.54 24.45 -5.31
C TYR A 231 10.73 25.58 -4.28
N LEU A 232 9.76 25.83 -3.42
CA LEU A 232 9.78 26.97 -2.48
C LEU A 232 10.97 26.90 -1.50
N LEU A 233 11.28 25.69 -0.99
CA LEU A 233 12.38 25.51 -0.06
C LEU A 233 13.77 25.58 -0.71
N ASN A 234 13.85 25.44 -2.05
CA ASN A 234 15.14 25.35 -2.75
C ASN A 234 15.33 26.37 -3.88
N ARG A 235 14.35 27.23 -4.17
CA ARG A 235 14.41 28.23 -5.26
C ARG A 235 15.61 29.18 -5.18
N LYS A 236 16.10 29.46 -3.98
CA LYS A 236 17.28 30.33 -3.77
C LYS A 236 18.61 29.67 -4.18
N HIS A 237 18.63 28.38 -4.37
CA HIS A 237 19.82 27.56 -4.67
C HIS A 237 19.86 27.04 -6.11
N VAL A 238 19.01 27.56 -7.00
CA VAL A 238 18.94 27.10 -8.41
C VAL A 238 20.27 27.26 -9.14
N GLY A 239 21.07 28.27 -8.78
CA GLY A 239 22.41 28.45 -9.34
C GLY A 239 23.42 27.34 -9.01
N GLU A 240 23.13 26.52 -8.00
CA GLU A 240 23.96 25.36 -7.64
C GLU A 240 23.54 24.09 -8.41
N PHE A 241 22.47 24.15 -9.21
CA PHE A 241 21.92 22.98 -9.89
C PHE A 241 22.67 22.71 -11.20
N PRO A 242 22.84 21.42 -11.57
CA PRO A 242 23.58 21.07 -12.79
C PRO A 242 22.83 21.48 -14.04
N THR A 243 23.58 21.74 -15.12
CA THR A 243 23.00 21.82 -16.45
C THR A 243 22.59 20.42 -16.91
N ILE A 244 21.33 20.26 -17.28
CA ILE A 244 20.80 18.96 -17.71
C ILE A 244 21.22 18.68 -19.14
N LYS A 245 22.21 17.79 -19.32
CA LYS A 245 22.65 17.26 -20.61
C LYS A 245 22.84 15.75 -20.46
N ILE A 246 21.94 14.96 -21.01
CA ILE A 246 22.00 13.51 -21.00
C ILE A 246 22.50 13.04 -22.36
N ASN A 247 23.72 12.53 -22.40
CA ASN A 247 24.39 12.08 -23.63
C ASN A 247 24.66 10.56 -23.62
N SER A 248 24.69 9.91 -22.46
CA SER A 248 25.01 8.48 -22.35
C SER A 248 23.98 7.60 -23.06
N GLU A 249 24.45 6.58 -23.76
CA GLU A 249 23.58 5.65 -24.48
C GLU A 249 22.64 4.88 -23.53
N SER A 250 23.09 4.59 -22.31
CA SER A 250 22.31 3.88 -21.30
C SER A 250 21.07 4.65 -20.85
N LEU A 251 21.15 5.99 -20.83
CA LEU A 251 20.04 6.88 -20.48
C LEU A 251 19.26 7.38 -21.69
N GLN A 252 19.74 7.15 -22.91
CA GLN A 252 19.00 7.47 -24.13
C GLN A 252 18.08 6.32 -24.54
N ASN A 253 16.82 6.62 -24.83
CA ASN A 253 15.83 5.62 -25.26
C ASN A 253 15.99 5.33 -26.77
N LYS A 254 17.20 4.93 -27.22
CA LYS A 254 17.53 4.69 -28.63
C LYS A 254 17.13 3.30 -29.15
N THR A 255 16.85 2.35 -28.28
CA THR A 255 16.49 0.99 -28.71
C THR A 255 15.05 0.92 -29.22
N ARG A 256 14.82 0.17 -30.31
CA ARG A 256 13.46 -0.10 -30.80
C ARG A 256 12.65 -0.84 -29.72
N ILE A 257 11.35 -0.53 -29.65
CA ILE A 257 10.42 -1.23 -28.76
C ILE A 257 10.40 -2.71 -29.17
N THR A 258 10.59 -3.59 -28.22
CA THR A 258 10.59 -5.04 -28.46
C THR A 258 9.17 -5.60 -28.45
N PHE A 259 8.97 -6.73 -29.14
CA PHE A 259 7.68 -7.42 -29.15
C PHE A 259 7.18 -7.79 -27.72
N PRO A 260 8.03 -8.35 -26.80
CA PRO A 260 7.61 -8.58 -25.42
C PRO A 260 7.14 -7.33 -24.68
N GLU A 261 7.81 -6.18 -24.88
CA GLU A 261 7.39 -4.90 -24.27
C GLU A 261 6.01 -4.46 -24.75
N ILE A 262 5.73 -4.58 -26.05
CA ILE A 262 4.43 -4.23 -26.63
C ILE A 262 3.33 -5.13 -26.05
N ILE A 263 3.53 -6.43 -26.09
CA ILE A 263 2.52 -7.39 -25.63
C ILE A 263 2.26 -7.25 -24.12
N ALA A 264 3.30 -7.14 -23.30
CA ALA A 264 3.14 -6.93 -21.86
C ALA A 264 2.36 -5.64 -21.56
N SER A 265 2.66 -4.54 -22.27
CA SER A 265 1.95 -3.27 -22.12
C SER A 265 0.48 -3.36 -22.55
N VAL A 266 0.20 -3.99 -23.69
CA VAL A 266 -1.17 -4.13 -24.23
C VAL A 266 -2.01 -5.01 -23.33
N VAL A 267 -1.50 -6.17 -22.92
CA VAL A 267 -2.22 -7.07 -22.02
C VAL A 267 -2.48 -6.40 -20.67
N PHE A 268 -1.51 -5.70 -20.11
CA PHE A 268 -1.69 -4.96 -18.87
C PHE A 268 -2.76 -3.87 -19.00
N LEU A 269 -2.73 -3.11 -20.09
CA LEU A 269 -3.74 -2.08 -20.36
C LEU A 269 -5.15 -2.67 -20.48
N ILE A 270 -5.30 -3.80 -21.18
CA ILE A 270 -6.57 -4.54 -21.26
C ILE A 270 -7.07 -4.91 -19.86
N VAL A 271 -6.20 -5.47 -19.02
CA VAL A 271 -6.57 -5.85 -17.65
C VAL A 271 -7.00 -4.63 -16.82
N VAL A 272 -6.27 -3.51 -16.90
CA VAL A 272 -6.65 -2.25 -16.23
C VAL A 272 -8.01 -1.76 -16.73
N CYS A 273 -8.26 -1.78 -18.04
CA CYS A 273 -9.56 -1.44 -18.61
C CYS A 273 -10.68 -2.36 -18.07
N MET A 274 -10.42 -3.67 -17.95
CA MET A 274 -11.38 -4.60 -17.37
C MET A 274 -11.69 -4.29 -15.91
N TRP A 275 -10.69 -3.93 -15.09
CA TRP A 275 -10.92 -3.52 -13.70
C TRP A 275 -11.79 -2.26 -13.61
N MET A 276 -11.56 -1.29 -14.51
CA MET A 276 -12.41 -0.10 -14.59
C MET A 276 -13.85 -0.43 -15.00
N LEU A 277 -13.99 -1.27 -16.04
CA LEU A 277 -15.30 -1.67 -16.56
C LEU A 277 -16.13 -2.44 -15.53
N ILE A 278 -15.54 -3.40 -14.80
CA ILE A 278 -16.25 -4.19 -13.78
C ILE A 278 -16.89 -3.28 -12.71
N GLY A 279 -16.24 -2.14 -12.40
CA GLY A 279 -16.76 -1.17 -11.44
C GLY A 279 -17.95 -0.31 -11.95
N ILE A 280 -18.15 -0.23 -13.27
CA ILE A 280 -19.14 0.65 -13.91
C ILE A 280 -20.32 -0.14 -14.51
N ILE A 281 -20.08 -1.39 -14.89
CA ILE A 281 -21.07 -2.23 -15.58
C ILE A 281 -22.31 -2.47 -14.70
N PRO A 282 -23.53 -2.35 -15.27
CA PRO A 282 -24.77 -2.67 -14.56
C PRO A 282 -24.82 -4.12 -14.07
N SER A 283 -25.58 -4.34 -13.00
CA SER A 283 -25.69 -5.67 -12.35
C SER A 283 -26.24 -6.79 -13.25
N GLN A 284 -26.79 -6.44 -14.40
CA GLN A 284 -27.36 -7.38 -15.37
C GLN A 284 -26.30 -8.20 -16.15
N VAL A 285 -25.03 -7.76 -16.18
CA VAL A 285 -23.95 -8.52 -16.84
C VAL A 285 -23.24 -9.41 -15.80
N GLN A 286 -23.95 -10.43 -15.33
CA GLN A 286 -23.50 -11.31 -14.24
C GLN A 286 -22.15 -12.00 -14.51
N ALA A 287 -21.89 -12.41 -15.76
CA ALA A 287 -20.65 -13.13 -16.10
C ALA A 287 -19.39 -12.30 -15.89
N LEU A 288 -19.40 -10.99 -16.19
CA LEU A 288 -18.26 -10.12 -15.96
C LEU A 288 -18.10 -9.74 -14.48
N LYS A 289 -19.20 -9.58 -13.74
CA LYS A 289 -19.14 -9.35 -12.29
C LYS A 289 -18.62 -10.57 -11.54
N ALA A 290 -18.95 -11.79 -11.99
CA ALA A 290 -18.46 -13.05 -11.40
C ALA A 290 -16.92 -13.18 -11.49
N LEU A 291 -16.27 -12.54 -12.46
CA LEU A 291 -14.80 -12.50 -12.54
C LEU A 291 -14.17 -11.72 -11.39
N SER A 292 -14.91 -10.83 -10.71
CA SER A 292 -14.37 -9.93 -9.69
C SER A 292 -13.12 -9.20 -10.19
N THR A 293 -12.31 -8.64 -9.30
CA THR A 293 -11.02 -8.03 -9.65
C THR A 293 -9.94 -9.07 -9.98
N THR A 294 -10.09 -10.29 -9.48
CA THR A 294 -9.10 -11.37 -9.62
C THR A 294 -9.07 -11.96 -11.03
N GLY A 295 -10.24 -12.16 -11.64
CA GLY A 295 -10.37 -12.77 -12.95
C GLY A 295 -9.57 -12.09 -14.07
N PRO A 296 -9.66 -10.76 -14.26
CA PRO A 296 -8.84 -10.05 -15.25
C PRO A 296 -7.33 -10.25 -15.07
N ALA A 297 -6.83 -10.25 -13.84
CA ALA A 297 -5.42 -10.53 -13.57
C ALA A 297 -5.01 -11.94 -14.01
N MET A 298 -5.84 -12.94 -13.69
CA MET A 298 -5.63 -14.34 -14.13
C MET A 298 -5.62 -14.44 -15.66
N MET A 299 -6.57 -13.77 -16.35
CA MET A 299 -6.62 -13.75 -17.81
C MET A 299 -5.35 -13.16 -18.41
N GLY A 300 -4.88 -12.02 -17.87
CA GLY A 300 -3.63 -11.38 -18.30
C GLY A 300 -2.41 -12.30 -18.16
N ILE A 301 -2.30 -13.01 -17.03
CA ILE A 301 -1.24 -13.98 -16.79
C ILE A 301 -1.29 -15.11 -17.80
N CYS A 302 -2.48 -15.70 -18.04
CA CYS A 302 -2.66 -16.77 -19.02
C CYS A 302 -2.25 -16.31 -20.43
N MET A 303 -2.69 -15.11 -20.85
CA MET A 303 -2.33 -14.55 -22.15
C MET A 303 -0.81 -14.39 -22.29
N LEU A 304 -0.14 -13.80 -21.29
CA LEU A 304 1.30 -13.59 -21.33
C LEU A 304 2.11 -14.89 -21.25
N SER A 305 1.57 -15.94 -20.63
CA SER A 305 2.20 -17.26 -20.56
C SER A 305 2.01 -18.06 -21.86
N LEU A 306 0.91 -17.85 -22.57
CA LEU A 306 0.63 -18.51 -23.87
C LEU A 306 1.38 -17.87 -25.03
N ILE A 307 1.56 -16.54 -25.02
CA ILE A 307 2.24 -15.85 -26.11
C ILE A 307 3.75 -16.05 -26.00
N CYS A 308 4.33 -16.66 -27.02
CA CYS A 308 5.77 -16.93 -27.09
C CYS A 308 6.49 -15.98 -28.03
N TYR A 309 7.72 -15.62 -27.67
CA TYR A 309 8.66 -14.90 -28.52
C TYR A 309 10.01 -15.61 -28.51
N LYS A 310 10.55 -15.92 -29.69
CA LYS A 310 11.82 -16.67 -29.85
C LYS A 310 11.86 -17.97 -29.03
N GLY A 311 10.76 -18.72 -29.01
CA GLY A 311 10.64 -20.01 -28.34
C GLY A 311 10.49 -19.94 -26.81
N LYS A 312 10.30 -18.76 -26.22
CA LYS A 312 10.08 -18.57 -24.78
C LYS A 312 8.78 -17.79 -24.53
N PRO A 313 7.99 -18.12 -23.50
CA PRO A 313 6.81 -17.36 -23.13
C PRO A 313 7.24 -15.94 -22.69
N ILE A 314 6.36 -14.95 -22.92
CA ILE A 314 6.61 -13.57 -22.46
C ILE A 314 6.65 -13.52 -20.93
N LEU A 315 5.81 -14.30 -20.27
CA LEU A 315 5.82 -14.49 -18.82
C LEU A 315 6.11 -15.95 -18.49
N ASN A 316 7.25 -16.23 -17.88
CA ASN A 316 7.50 -17.52 -17.25
C ASN A 316 6.80 -17.54 -15.88
N PHE A 317 5.72 -18.31 -15.76
CA PHE A 317 4.88 -18.36 -14.58
C PHE A 317 5.65 -18.84 -13.33
N SER A 318 6.51 -19.86 -13.48
CA SER A 318 7.32 -20.39 -12.37
C SER A 318 8.31 -19.37 -11.82
N ASP A 319 8.97 -18.62 -12.71
CA ASP A 319 9.86 -17.52 -12.31
C ASP A 319 9.07 -16.39 -11.63
N ALA A 320 7.90 -16.06 -12.17
CA ALA A 320 7.07 -14.98 -11.65
C ALA A 320 6.53 -15.26 -10.25
N ILE A 321 6.15 -16.50 -9.93
CA ILE A 321 5.74 -16.90 -8.58
C ILE A 321 6.89 -16.72 -7.58
N VAL A 322 8.11 -17.08 -7.98
CA VAL A 322 9.27 -17.03 -7.07
C VAL A 322 9.79 -15.61 -6.91
N LYS A 323 9.88 -14.84 -8.01
CA LYS A 323 10.54 -13.52 -8.05
C LYS A 323 9.56 -12.35 -7.95
N GLY A 324 8.33 -12.54 -8.42
CA GLY A 324 7.32 -11.48 -8.50
C GLY A 324 6.43 -11.41 -7.24
N VAL A 325 6.23 -12.52 -6.52
CA VAL A 325 5.33 -12.58 -5.37
C VAL A 325 6.10 -12.34 -4.06
N SER A 326 5.66 -11.36 -3.29
CA SER A 326 6.15 -11.14 -1.93
C SER A 326 5.44 -12.05 -0.93
N TRP A 327 5.92 -13.29 -0.77
CA TRP A 327 5.32 -14.27 0.13
C TRP A 327 5.21 -13.81 1.58
N LYS A 328 6.17 -12.98 2.06
CA LYS A 328 6.08 -12.36 3.40
C LYS A 328 4.84 -11.48 3.52
N SER A 329 4.57 -10.65 2.50
CA SER A 329 3.37 -9.80 2.47
C SER A 329 2.09 -10.63 2.36
N ILE A 330 2.10 -11.67 1.54
CA ILE A 330 0.94 -12.58 1.40
C ILE A 330 0.60 -13.24 2.72
N MET A 331 1.58 -13.84 3.41
CA MET A 331 1.33 -14.48 4.71
C MET A 331 0.81 -13.51 5.77
N LEU A 332 1.38 -12.31 5.81
CA LEU A 332 0.95 -11.28 6.73
C LEU A 332 -0.48 -10.81 6.43
N CYS A 333 -0.81 -10.53 5.16
CA CYS A 333 -2.15 -10.15 4.75
C CYS A 333 -3.17 -11.25 5.03
N SER A 334 -2.82 -12.51 4.77
CA SER A 334 -3.68 -13.66 5.06
C SER A 334 -4.02 -13.74 6.55
N ALA A 335 -3.00 -13.63 7.42
CA ALA A 335 -3.21 -13.64 8.87
C ALA A 335 -4.04 -12.46 9.36
N THR A 336 -3.80 -11.27 8.78
CA THR A 336 -4.49 -10.03 9.16
C THR A 336 -5.96 -10.06 8.74
N LEU A 337 -6.25 -10.54 7.52
CA LEU A 337 -7.64 -10.69 7.04
C LEU A 337 -8.43 -11.69 7.88
N ALA A 338 -7.84 -12.84 8.20
CA ALA A 338 -8.49 -13.81 9.07
C ALA A 338 -8.74 -13.23 10.48
N LEU A 339 -7.73 -12.59 11.06
CA LEU A 339 -7.84 -11.96 12.38
C LEU A 339 -8.91 -10.87 12.39
N GLY A 340 -8.93 -9.99 11.37
CA GLY A 340 -9.95 -8.95 11.21
C GLY A 340 -11.35 -9.53 11.13
N SER A 341 -11.58 -10.58 10.31
CA SER A 341 -12.90 -11.18 10.18
C SER A 341 -13.44 -11.79 11.48
N PHE A 342 -12.58 -12.32 12.34
CA PHE A 342 -13.02 -12.83 13.64
C PHE A 342 -13.16 -11.72 14.71
N LEU A 343 -12.37 -10.66 14.63
CA LEU A 343 -12.54 -9.48 15.49
C LEU A 343 -13.88 -8.79 15.25
N THR A 344 -14.33 -8.73 14.00
CA THR A 344 -15.58 -8.06 13.60
C THR A 344 -16.79 -9.00 13.61
N SER A 345 -16.60 -10.31 13.77
CA SER A 345 -17.70 -11.28 13.80
C SER A 345 -18.66 -11.03 14.98
N ALA A 346 -19.95 -11.00 14.66
CA ALA A 346 -21.01 -10.86 15.64
C ALA A 346 -21.01 -12.00 16.70
N ASP A 347 -20.49 -13.19 16.33
CA ASP A 347 -20.44 -14.37 17.18
C ASP A 347 -19.66 -14.14 18.50
N PHE A 348 -18.70 -13.20 18.48
CA PHE A 348 -17.82 -12.94 19.65
C PHE A 348 -18.16 -11.65 20.39
N GLY A 349 -19.08 -10.80 19.90
CA GLY A 349 -19.55 -9.60 20.58
C GLY A 349 -18.51 -8.49 20.79
N ILE A 350 -17.31 -8.61 20.20
CA ILE A 350 -16.21 -7.63 20.38
C ILE A 350 -16.60 -6.27 19.79
N THR A 351 -17.15 -6.25 18.59
CA THR A 351 -17.61 -5.03 17.90
C THR A 351 -18.73 -4.33 18.65
N THR A 352 -19.69 -5.10 19.18
CA THR A 352 -20.82 -4.56 19.96
C THR A 352 -20.29 -3.86 21.21
N PHE A 353 -19.41 -4.52 21.97
CA PHE A 353 -18.83 -3.95 23.20
C PHE A 353 -18.02 -2.67 22.92
N ILE A 354 -17.16 -2.70 21.90
CA ILE A 354 -16.38 -1.52 21.49
C ILE A 354 -17.32 -0.40 21.05
N GLY A 355 -18.32 -0.71 20.22
CA GLY A 355 -19.29 0.25 19.71
C GLY A 355 -20.06 0.95 20.84
N GLU A 356 -20.56 0.21 21.82
CA GLU A 356 -21.28 0.77 22.98
C GLU A 356 -20.41 1.72 23.82
N LYS A 357 -19.14 1.33 24.07
CA LYS A 357 -18.21 2.16 24.84
C LYS A 357 -17.80 3.44 24.08
N PHE A 358 -17.50 3.32 22.80
CA PHE A 358 -17.14 4.47 21.98
C PHE A 358 -18.33 5.38 21.65
N ALA A 359 -19.55 4.83 21.47
CA ALA A 359 -20.76 5.65 21.30
C ALA A 359 -20.96 6.58 22.48
N THR A 360 -20.66 6.12 23.70
CA THR A 360 -20.76 6.94 24.91
C THR A 360 -19.68 8.04 24.94
N LEU A 361 -18.46 7.74 24.50
CA LEU A 361 -17.33 8.68 24.47
C LEU A 361 -17.47 9.73 23.35
N LEU A 362 -18.06 9.35 22.22
CA LEU A 362 -18.21 10.19 21.01
C LEU A 362 -19.59 10.84 20.94
N ASN A 363 -20.41 10.72 21.97
CA ASN A 363 -21.75 11.31 22.00
C ASN A 363 -21.66 12.83 21.82
N GLY A 364 -22.22 13.32 20.71
CA GLY A 364 -22.14 14.74 20.32
C GLY A 364 -20.95 15.12 19.45
N ALA A 365 -20.02 14.21 19.12
CA ALA A 365 -18.94 14.49 18.18
C ALA A 365 -19.48 14.55 16.73
N SER A 366 -19.04 15.56 15.98
CA SER A 366 -19.41 15.65 14.56
C SER A 366 -18.78 14.52 13.73
N VAL A 367 -19.51 14.04 12.71
CA VAL A 367 -19.00 13.03 11.75
C VAL A 367 -17.69 13.49 11.13
N HIS A 368 -17.56 14.77 10.82
CA HIS A 368 -16.34 15.34 10.23
C HIS A 368 -15.12 15.24 11.17
N LEU A 369 -15.33 15.41 12.49
CA LEU A 369 -14.26 15.24 13.47
C LEU A 369 -13.80 13.78 13.55
N ILE A 370 -14.74 12.85 13.49
CA ILE A 370 -14.44 11.41 13.53
C ILE A 370 -13.66 10.99 12.28
N ILE A 371 -14.07 11.45 11.11
CA ILE A 371 -13.34 11.22 9.86
C ILE A 371 -11.92 11.83 9.93
N LEU A 372 -11.78 13.04 10.47
CA LEU A 372 -10.47 13.67 10.68
C LEU A 372 -9.58 12.84 11.61
N LEU A 373 -10.11 12.36 12.72
CA LEU A 373 -9.36 11.53 13.68
C LEU A 373 -8.91 10.20 13.04
N ILE A 374 -9.80 9.51 12.32
CA ILE A 374 -9.45 8.27 11.61
C ILE A 374 -8.38 8.54 10.56
N THR A 375 -8.53 9.60 9.78
CA THR A 375 -7.56 10.03 8.77
C THR A 375 -6.20 10.34 9.39
N ALA A 376 -6.20 11.11 10.48
CA ALA A 376 -4.99 11.45 11.22
C ALA A 376 -4.32 10.19 11.81
N MET A 377 -5.09 9.29 12.40
CA MET A 377 -4.58 8.00 12.90
C MET A 377 -3.91 7.21 11.78
N ALA A 378 -4.59 7.01 10.64
CA ALA A 378 -4.05 6.24 9.52
C ALA A 378 -2.73 6.85 9.00
N ILE A 379 -2.68 8.17 8.79
CA ILE A 379 -1.51 8.83 8.18
C ILE A 379 -0.38 9.03 9.20
N ILE A 380 -0.66 9.38 10.44
CA ILE A 380 0.40 9.60 11.45
C ILE A 380 1.01 8.26 11.88
N LEU A 381 0.19 7.26 12.21
CA LEU A 381 0.69 5.96 12.67
C LEU A 381 1.52 5.25 11.59
N THR A 382 1.12 5.34 10.31
CA THR A 382 1.88 4.73 9.22
C THR A 382 3.29 5.32 9.06
N ASN A 383 3.51 6.55 9.52
CA ASN A 383 4.82 7.17 9.53
C ASN A 383 5.66 6.86 10.79
N LEU A 384 5.06 6.25 11.81
CA LEU A 384 5.72 5.87 13.05
C LEU A 384 5.96 4.36 13.17
N MET A 385 5.10 3.56 12.54
CA MET A 385 5.13 2.10 12.59
C MET A 385 4.84 1.47 11.22
N SER A 386 4.85 0.13 11.16
CA SER A 386 4.53 -0.60 9.93
C SER A 386 3.14 -0.25 9.38
N ASN A 387 3.06 0.04 8.10
CA ASN A 387 1.81 0.36 7.38
C ASN A 387 0.75 -0.74 7.50
N ILE A 388 1.18 -2.02 7.53
CA ILE A 388 0.25 -3.16 7.68
C ILE A 388 -0.38 -3.15 9.06
N VAL A 389 0.43 -2.95 10.10
CA VAL A 389 -0.07 -2.84 11.48
C VAL A 389 -1.00 -1.63 11.58
N THR A 390 -0.64 -0.52 10.99
CA THR A 390 -1.50 0.68 10.94
C THR A 390 -2.84 0.39 10.30
N THR A 391 -2.87 -0.21 9.10
CA THR A 391 -4.12 -0.56 8.41
C THR A 391 -4.99 -1.44 9.29
N THR A 392 -4.41 -2.49 9.89
CA THR A 392 -5.13 -3.43 10.74
C THR A 392 -5.68 -2.77 11.98
N VAL A 393 -4.85 -2.03 12.71
CA VAL A 393 -5.24 -1.38 13.97
C VAL A 393 -6.30 -0.32 13.72
N VAL A 394 -6.07 0.56 12.75
CA VAL A 394 -7.00 1.66 12.48
C VAL A 394 -8.34 1.13 11.98
N TYR A 395 -8.34 0.12 11.09
CA TYR A 395 -9.58 -0.48 10.60
C TYR A 395 -10.38 -1.13 11.73
N ASN A 396 -9.75 -2.03 12.50
CA ASN A 396 -10.44 -2.80 13.54
C ASN A 396 -10.87 -1.95 14.75
N ILE A 397 -10.29 -0.77 14.94
CA ILE A 397 -10.77 0.19 15.96
C ILE A 397 -11.89 1.06 15.40
N SER A 398 -11.77 1.51 14.14
CA SER A 398 -12.70 2.48 13.57
C SER A 398 -14.02 1.88 13.12
N MET A 399 -14.01 0.69 12.49
CA MET A 399 -15.23 0.13 11.90
C MET A 399 -16.32 -0.21 12.93
N PRO A 400 -16.04 -0.76 14.10
CA PRO A 400 -17.06 -0.93 15.14
C PRO A 400 -17.74 0.38 15.56
N VAL A 401 -16.96 1.47 15.62
CA VAL A 401 -17.47 2.81 15.93
C VAL A 401 -18.39 3.31 14.81
N ILE A 402 -17.96 3.16 13.57
CA ILE A 402 -18.74 3.56 12.39
C ILE A 402 -20.07 2.79 12.33
N ILE A 403 -20.05 1.47 12.55
CA ILE A 403 -21.24 0.62 12.57
C ILE A 403 -22.21 1.06 13.69
N ALA A 404 -21.69 1.34 14.89
CA ALA A 404 -22.51 1.82 16.00
C ALA A 404 -23.14 3.20 15.69
N MET A 405 -22.42 4.10 15.03
CA MET A 405 -22.96 5.39 14.60
C MET A 405 -24.06 5.24 13.55
N MET A 406 -23.87 4.33 12.60
CA MET A 406 -24.93 4.01 11.60
C MET A 406 -26.19 3.45 12.27
N ALA A 407 -26.03 2.54 13.23
CA ALA A 407 -27.13 1.98 14.01
C ALA A 407 -27.87 3.05 14.83
N SER A 408 -27.20 4.16 15.19
CA SER A 408 -27.79 5.32 15.86
C SER A 408 -28.43 6.33 14.88
N GLY A 409 -28.51 6.00 13.56
CA GLY A 409 -29.13 6.85 12.53
C GLY A 409 -28.21 7.93 11.97
N ILE A 410 -26.91 7.90 12.28
CA ILE A 410 -25.93 8.85 11.74
C ILE A 410 -25.55 8.42 10.32
N ASN A 411 -25.70 9.32 9.36
CA ASN A 411 -25.32 9.05 7.96
C ASN A 411 -23.79 9.16 7.79
N ILE A 412 -23.13 8.01 7.75
CA ILE A 412 -21.68 7.88 7.48
C ILE A 412 -21.47 6.72 6.51
N ARG A 413 -20.51 6.86 5.61
CA ARG A 413 -20.23 5.87 4.55
C ARG A 413 -19.04 4.99 4.95
N PRO A 414 -19.27 3.73 5.35
CA PRO A 414 -18.19 2.83 5.74
C PRO A 414 -17.20 2.54 4.60
N GLU A 415 -17.68 2.55 3.33
CA GLU A 415 -16.82 2.43 2.15
C GLU A 415 -15.76 3.54 2.08
N LEU A 416 -16.20 4.78 2.33
CA LEU A 416 -15.32 5.95 2.32
C LEU A 416 -14.25 5.83 3.43
N ILE A 417 -14.67 5.45 4.64
CA ILE A 417 -13.76 5.25 5.76
C ILE A 417 -12.72 4.16 5.44
N THR A 418 -13.16 3.06 4.84
CA THR A 418 -12.28 1.96 4.40
C THR A 418 -11.24 2.45 3.39
N ILE A 419 -11.66 3.22 2.37
CA ILE A 419 -10.76 3.80 1.37
C ILE A 419 -9.73 4.73 2.04
N ILE A 420 -10.17 5.60 2.96
CA ILE A 420 -9.31 6.54 3.69
C ILE A 420 -8.25 5.79 4.50
N ILE A 421 -8.63 4.72 5.18
CA ILE A 421 -7.70 3.92 5.99
C ILE A 421 -6.64 3.28 5.10
N GLY A 422 -7.03 2.62 4.02
CA GLY A 422 -6.09 1.96 3.10
C GLY A 422 -5.17 2.95 2.39
N LEU A 423 -5.73 4.06 1.90
CA LEU A 423 -5.00 5.14 1.25
C LEU A 423 -4.06 5.84 2.25
N GLY A 424 -4.59 6.23 3.42
CA GLY A 424 -3.82 6.91 4.46
C GLY A 424 -2.65 6.08 4.97
N ALA A 425 -2.85 4.78 5.19
CA ALA A 425 -1.79 3.85 5.57
C ALA A 425 -0.70 3.67 4.50
N SER A 426 -0.96 4.05 3.25
CA SER A 426 0.04 4.04 2.17
C SER A 426 0.91 5.30 2.12
N LEU A 427 0.48 6.39 2.78
CA LEU A 427 1.17 7.69 2.78
C LEU A 427 2.29 7.76 3.83
N ALA A 428 3.24 6.82 3.75
CA ALA A 428 4.39 6.72 4.64
C ALA A 428 5.63 7.31 3.98
N TYR A 429 6.15 8.42 4.48
CA TYR A 429 7.30 9.11 3.87
C TYR A 429 8.20 9.91 4.83
N ALA A 430 7.86 10.00 6.12
CA ALA A 430 8.62 10.85 7.04
C ALA A 430 9.75 10.12 7.76
N THR A 431 9.58 8.85 8.10
CA THR A 431 10.55 8.14 8.94
C THR A 431 11.02 6.81 8.32
N PRO A 432 12.30 6.44 8.51
CA PRO A 432 12.84 5.19 7.98
C PRO A 432 12.12 3.91 8.42
N PRO A 433 11.63 3.79 9.68
CA PRO A 433 10.91 2.59 10.12
C PRO A 433 9.57 2.36 9.41
N ALA A 434 9.00 3.40 8.80
CA ALA A 434 7.68 3.34 8.19
C ALA A 434 7.62 2.34 7.02
N ILE A 435 8.56 2.45 6.08
CA ILE A 435 8.59 1.60 4.89
C ILE A 435 9.98 1.49 4.27
N ALA A 436 10.26 0.37 3.60
CA ALA A 436 11.60 0.01 3.11
C ALA A 436 12.22 1.05 2.18
N HIS A 437 11.48 1.62 1.23
CA HIS A 437 12.05 2.58 0.28
C HIS A 437 12.45 3.90 0.95
N ILE A 438 11.74 4.32 2.01
CA ILE A 438 12.15 5.48 2.83
C ILE A 438 13.43 5.16 3.61
N ALA A 439 13.55 3.95 4.16
CA ALA A 439 14.76 3.51 4.83
C ALA A 439 15.97 3.48 3.89
N ILE A 440 15.79 2.98 2.66
CA ILE A 440 16.86 2.96 1.65
C ILE A 440 17.25 4.40 1.24
N ALA A 441 16.27 5.27 1.00
CA ALA A 441 16.55 6.67 0.67
C ALA A 441 17.30 7.39 1.79
N ALA A 442 16.83 7.24 3.04
CA ALA A 442 17.42 7.87 4.22
C ALA A 442 18.80 7.31 4.60
N GLY A 443 19.08 6.06 4.24
CA GLY A 443 20.38 5.40 4.40
C GLY A 443 21.33 5.59 3.20
N SER A 444 20.87 6.26 2.14
CA SER A 444 21.69 6.53 0.97
C SER A 444 22.71 7.64 1.23
N GLU A 445 23.72 7.73 0.38
CA GLU A 445 24.71 8.83 0.45
C GLU A 445 24.12 10.18 -0.01
N TRP A 446 22.87 10.21 -0.50
CA TRP A 446 22.24 11.35 -1.16
C TRP A 446 21.18 12.05 -0.31
N ALA A 447 20.58 11.33 0.64
CA ALA A 447 19.60 11.89 1.57
C ALA A 447 19.83 11.33 2.98
N THR A 448 19.39 12.06 3.99
CA THR A 448 19.53 11.68 5.40
C THR A 448 18.16 11.48 6.04
N PRO A 449 18.06 10.79 7.19
CA PRO A 449 16.81 10.70 7.96
C PRO A 449 16.22 12.08 8.30
N LYS A 450 17.08 13.09 8.53
CA LYS A 450 16.64 14.48 8.79
C LYS A 450 15.99 15.12 7.56
N ASP A 451 16.50 14.81 6.36
CA ASP A 451 15.91 15.29 5.11
C ASP A 451 14.54 14.65 4.89
N MET A 452 14.42 13.33 5.11
CA MET A 452 13.13 12.65 5.02
C MET A 452 12.12 13.21 6.02
N LEU A 453 12.52 13.42 7.27
CA LEU A 453 11.65 13.99 8.29
C LEU A 453 11.24 15.44 7.95
N LYS A 454 12.14 16.25 7.39
CA LYS A 454 11.84 17.62 7.00
C LYS A 454 10.79 17.70 5.90
N TYR A 455 11.00 17.04 4.78
CA TYR A 455 10.08 17.10 3.64
C TYR A 455 8.87 16.18 3.86
N GLY A 456 9.09 14.97 4.34
CA GLY A 456 8.04 14.01 4.63
C GLY A 456 7.14 14.45 5.79
N GLY A 457 7.69 15.03 6.86
CA GLY A 457 6.90 15.54 7.98
C GLY A 457 5.93 16.66 7.58
N ILE A 458 6.36 17.57 6.70
CA ILE A 458 5.47 18.58 6.11
C ILE A 458 4.36 17.89 5.31
N MET A 459 4.72 16.88 4.50
CA MET A 459 3.75 16.15 3.70
C MET A 459 2.77 15.33 4.55
N VAL A 460 3.17 14.80 5.72
CA VAL A 460 2.26 14.12 6.66
C VAL A 460 1.13 15.04 7.08
N VAL A 461 1.46 16.23 7.55
CA VAL A 461 0.45 17.22 8.01
C VAL A 461 -0.47 17.63 6.86
N ILE A 462 0.10 17.92 5.70
CA ILE A 462 -0.68 18.30 4.52
C ILE A 462 -1.58 17.14 4.05
N SER A 463 -1.09 15.92 4.08
CA SER A 463 -1.87 14.76 3.68
C SER A 463 -3.09 14.54 4.57
N VAL A 464 -2.96 14.71 5.88
CA VAL A 464 -4.13 14.64 6.80
C VAL A 464 -5.18 15.66 6.38
N ILE A 465 -4.78 16.89 6.12
CA ILE A 465 -5.70 17.97 5.74
C ILE A 465 -6.34 17.69 4.38
N ILE A 466 -5.57 17.33 3.36
CA ILE A 466 -6.07 17.12 1.99
C ILE A 466 -7.00 15.90 1.93
N VAL A 467 -6.60 14.78 2.54
CA VAL A 467 -7.44 13.57 2.57
C VAL A 467 -8.76 13.87 3.28
N TRP A 468 -8.72 14.54 4.43
CA TRP A 468 -9.92 14.93 5.16
C TRP A 468 -10.81 15.88 4.34
N LEU A 469 -10.25 16.94 3.73
CA LEU A 469 -11.05 17.90 2.93
C LEU A 469 -11.75 17.24 1.75
N ILE A 470 -11.09 16.29 1.06
CA ILE A 470 -11.69 15.57 -0.08
C ILE A 470 -12.84 14.67 0.37
N THR A 471 -12.86 14.22 1.63
CA THR A 471 -13.97 13.42 2.16
C THR A 471 -15.20 14.24 2.52
N LEU A 472 -15.11 15.58 2.51
CA LEU A 472 -16.23 16.48 2.75
C LEU A 472 -17.03 16.79 1.47
N ILE A 473 -16.46 16.44 0.30
CA ILE A 473 -17.06 16.63 -1.03
C ILE A 473 -17.77 15.33 -1.43
#